data_56bbd30a24b8a63e5355ccd6f5688959
#
_entry.id   56bbd30a24b8a63e5355ccd6f5688959
#
_cell.length_a   1.000
_cell.length_b   1.000
_cell.length_c   1.000
_cell.angle_alpha   90.00
_cell.angle_beta   90.00
_cell.angle_gamma   90.00
#
_symmetry.space_group_name_H-M   'P 1'
#
loop_
_entity.id
_entity.type
_entity.pdbx_description
1 polymer ?
#
loop_
_entity_poly.entity_id
_entity_poly.type
_entity_poly.pdbx_seq_one_letter_code
_entity_poly.pdbx_strand_id
1 'polypeptide(L)'
;MNTLFDKIWDSHIVSVIDGGPTQLYIDRLYCHEVTSPQAFEGIRKRGCGILRPERIICMPDHDIPTEGTAFADDVCRRQVETLERNAAEFGLVHYPMMSPDNGIVHVVGPEKGLSLPGMTIVCGDSHTSTHGAVGAVAFGIGTSEVEMVLATQCILQQKPRSMRIRVEGELGKGVSAKDVALYLMMRLTTSGATGYFIEYAGSAIRGLSMEGRLTLCNLSIEMGARGGFVAPDETTFAYLKGREFSPKGKDWDKAVEYWRTLRSEEDAVFDKEYVFDAADISPMITYGTNPGMGMPVDGTIPSDTAQRALDYMGFSAGERLLGHKIDYVFLGACTNGRIEDFRAFASVVKGRGKADGVTAWLVPGSWAVRRQIEEEGLDRILADAGFEIRQPGCSACLAMNADKIPAGKYAVSTSNRNFEGRQGPGARTMLASPLTAAAAAVTGCITDPRELL
;
A
#
# COMPACT_ATOMS: atom_id res chain seq x y z
N MET A 1 16.06 19.85 17.95
CA MET A 1 16.13 18.41 18.25
C MET A 1 15.49 17.61 17.13
N ASN A 2 15.99 16.42 16.86
CA ASN A 2 15.76 15.77 15.57
C ASN A 2 14.50 14.91 15.58
N THR A 3 13.69 15.05 14.52
CA THR A 3 12.63 14.09 14.22
C THR A 3 13.24 12.76 13.76
N LEU A 4 12.47 11.67 13.77
CA LEU A 4 12.90 10.41 13.16
C LEU A 4 13.28 10.60 11.69
N PHE A 5 12.51 11.43 10.97
CA PHE A 5 12.81 11.77 9.57
C PHE A 5 14.20 12.39 9.42
N ASP A 6 14.55 13.37 10.28
CA ASP A 6 15.87 14.02 10.25
C ASP A 6 16.99 13.02 10.52
N LYS A 7 16.83 12.16 11.53
CA LYS A 7 17.84 11.14 11.89
C LYS A 7 18.18 10.22 10.71
N ILE A 8 17.15 9.76 9.99
CA ILE A 8 17.36 8.86 8.84
C ILE A 8 17.88 9.65 7.65
N TRP A 9 17.25 10.78 7.32
CA TRP A 9 17.64 11.60 6.19
C TRP A 9 19.11 12.06 6.30
N ASP A 10 19.47 12.64 7.44
CA ASP A 10 20.81 13.22 7.64
C ASP A 10 21.91 12.16 7.65
N SER A 11 21.62 10.93 8.10
CA SER A 11 22.57 9.81 8.03
C SER A 11 22.82 9.28 6.61
N HIS A 12 21.98 9.66 5.63
CA HIS A 12 22.11 9.24 4.23
C HIS A 12 22.59 10.36 3.30
N ILE A 13 22.90 11.54 3.83
CA ILE A 13 23.43 12.65 3.04
C ILE A 13 24.83 12.30 2.55
N VAL A 14 25.03 12.27 1.24
CA VAL A 14 26.33 12.14 0.59
C VAL A 14 26.95 13.52 0.37
N SER A 15 26.16 14.46 -0.14
CA SER A 15 26.56 15.86 -0.31
C SER A 15 25.34 16.77 -0.35
N VAL A 16 25.54 18.04 -0.05
CA VAL A 16 24.54 19.10 -0.19
C VAL A 16 25.03 20.05 -1.27
N ILE A 17 24.20 20.31 -2.27
CA ILE A 17 24.48 21.31 -3.30
C ILE A 17 24.07 22.67 -2.73
N ASP A 18 24.98 23.63 -2.72
CA ASP A 18 24.71 24.97 -2.18
C ASP A 18 23.56 25.63 -2.93
N GLY A 19 22.51 26.03 -2.17
CA GLY A 19 21.26 26.55 -2.73
C GLY A 19 20.45 25.53 -3.57
N GLY A 20 20.81 24.25 -3.57
CA GLY A 20 20.21 23.18 -4.38
C GLY A 20 19.70 21.99 -3.59
N PRO A 21 19.48 20.86 -4.27
CA PRO A 21 19.03 19.62 -3.65
C PRO A 21 20.14 18.92 -2.85
N THR A 22 19.73 18.00 -2.00
CA THR A 22 20.61 17.06 -1.29
C THR A 22 20.83 15.82 -2.13
N GLN A 23 22.09 15.38 -2.26
CA GLN A 23 22.42 14.05 -2.78
C GLN A 23 22.25 13.03 -1.66
N LEU A 24 21.27 12.16 -1.82
CA LEU A 24 20.88 11.16 -0.84
C LEU A 24 21.30 9.76 -1.30
N TYR A 25 21.98 9.01 -0.43
CA TYR A 25 22.27 7.60 -0.66
C TYR A 25 20.98 6.77 -0.52
N ILE A 26 20.82 5.74 -1.34
CA ILE A 26 19.66 4.85 -1.36
C ILE A 26 20.11 3.43 -0.98
N ASP A 27 19.56 2.88 0.10
CA ASP A 27 19.87 1.53 0.57
C ASP A 27 19.23 0.45 -0.27
N ARG A 28 18.02 0.69 -0.79
CA ARG A 28 17.27 -0.29 -1.57
C ARG A 28 16.52 0.36 -2.72
N LEU A 29 16.65 -0.24 -3.90
CA LEU A 29 15.82 0.06 -5.05
C LEU A 29 14.99 -1.18 -5.38
N TYR A 30 13.67 -1.00 -5.49
CA TYR A 30 12.78 -2.00 -6.07
C TYR A 30 12.44 -1.63 -7.51
N CYS A 31 12.43 -2.62 -8.40
CA CYS A 31 12.08 -2.46 -9.80
C CYS A 31 10.93 -3.40 -10.17
N HIS A 32 9.95 -2.88 -10.87
CA HIS A 32 8.87 -3.67 -11.48
C HIS A 32 8.78 -3.37 -12.98
N GLU A 33 7.97 -4.13 -13.71
CA GLU A 33 7.94 -4.17 -15.17
C GLU A 33 7.45 -2.88 -15.83
N VAL A 34 6.62 -2.07 -15.13
CA VAL A 34 5.98 -0.90 -15.75
C VAL A 34 6.93 0.30 -15.85
N THR A 35 7.70 0.60 -14.80
CA THR A 35 8.47 1.85 -14.70
C THR A 35 9.98 1.70 -14.90
N SER A 36 10.51 0.48 -14.88
CA SER A 36 11.95 0.24 -14.94
C SER A 36 12.55 0.10 -16.37
N PRO A 37 11.82 -0.28 -17.42
CA PRO A 37 12.44 -0.58 -18.73
C PRO A 37 13.27 0.57 -19.31
N GLN A 38 12.75 1.80 -19.25
CA GLN A 38 13.45 2.98 -19.78
C GLN A 38 14.68 3.36 -18.97
N ALA A 39 14.68 3.08 -17.64
CA ALA A 39 15.84 3.33 -16.80
C ALA A 39 17.02 2.41 -17.19
N PHE A 40 16.75 1.11 -17.43
CA PHE A 40 17.77 0.18 -17.92
C PHE A 40 18.27 0.54 -19.32
N GLU A 41 17.38 1.02 -20.19
CA GLU A 41 17.79 1.51 -21.51
C GLU A 41 18.70 2.76 -21.40
N GLY A 42 18.44 3.65 -20.45
CA GLY A 42 19.30 4.78 -20.13
C GLY A 42 20.69 4.34 -19.70
N ILE A 43 20.81 3.34 -18.83
CA ILE A 43 22.09 2.73 -18.42
C ILE A 43 22.88 2.22 -19.63
N ARG A 44 22.23 1.47 -20.53
CA ARG A 44 22.88 0.99 -21.78
C ARG A 44 23.37 2.13 -22.67
N LYS A 45 22.53 3.13 -22.92
CA LYS A 45 22.88 4.30 -23.76
C LYS A 45 24.05 5.10 -23.22
N ARG A 46 24.19 5.19 -21.90
CA ARG A 46 25.33 5.85 -21.24
C ARG A 46 26.59 4.99 -21.18
N GLY A 47 26.48 3.70 -21.48
CA GLY A 47 27.60 2.78 -21.38
C GLY A 47 28.12 2.58 -19.95
N CYS A 48 27.27 2.83 -18.94
CA CYS A 48 27.62 2.61 -17.54
C CYS A 48 27.01 1.30 -17.03
N GLY A 49 27.61 0.73 -15.98
CA GLY A 49 27.07 -0.43 -15.27
C GLY A 49 26.17 -0.03 -14.11
N ILE A 50 25.66 -1.04 -13.41
CA ILE A 50 24.92 -0.86 -12.15
C ILE A 50 25.93 -0.90 -11.00
N LEU A 51 25.91 0.12 -10.13
CA LEU A 51 26.91 0.28 -9.08
C LEU A 51 26.80 -0.78 -7.97
N ARG A 52 25.57 -1.07 -7.52
CA ARG A 52 25.30 -1.98 -6.39
C ARG A 52 24.17 -2.95 -6.75
N PRO A 53 24.41 -3.96 -7.61
CA PRO A 53 23.36 -4.89 -8.07
C PRO A 53 22.70 -5.65 -6.92
N GLU A 54 23.40 -5.93 -5.83
CA GLU A 54 22.86 -6.59 -4.64
C GLU A 54 21.84 -5.73 -3.83
N ARG A 55 21.74 -4.44 -4.14
CA ARG A 55 20.78 -3.52 -3.53
C ARG A 55 19.51 -3.36 -4.34
N ILE A 56 19.43 -4.03 -5.50
CA ILE A 56 18.32 -3.89 -6.43
C ILE A 56 17.55 -5.21 -6.51
N ILE A 57 16.24 -5.12 -6.30
CA ILE A 57 15.36 -6.28 -6.33
C ILE A 57 14.30 -6.05 -7.40
N CYS A 58 14.17 -7.02 -8.31
CA CYS A 58 13.23 -6.95 -9.43
C CYS A 58 12.11 -7.99 -9.26
N MET A 59 10.87 -7.59 -9.51
CA MET A 59 9.73 -8.52 -9.58
C MET A 59 8.58 -7.90 -10.38
N PRO A 60 7.89 -8.66 -11.25
CA PRO A 60 6.67 -8.20 -11.91
C PRO A 60 5.48 -8.33 -10.96
N ASP A 61 4.57 -7.36 -10.97
CA ASP A 61 3.40 -7.34 -10.10
C ASP A 61 2.15 -6.65 -10.69
N HIS A 62 2.29 -5.83 -11.73
CA HIS A 62 1.20 -5.05 -12.31
C HIS A 62 0.55 -5.73 -13.52
N ASP A 63 1.35 -6.24 -14.45
CA ASP A 63 0.92 -6.78 -15.74
C ASP A 63 0.71 -8.31 -15.72
N ILE A 64 0.98 -8.94 -14.58
CA ILE A 64 0.84 -10.39 -14.44
C ILE A 64 -0.62 -10.82 -14.31
N PRO A 65 -1.00 -11.99 -14.88
CA PRO A 65 -2.34 -12.54 -14.69
C PRO A 65 -2.55 -13.00 -13.25
N THR A 66 -3.77 -12.85 -12.75
CA THR A 66 -4.21 -13.40 -11.45
C THR A 66 -5.06 -14.67 -11.62
N GLU A 67 -5.23 -15.13 -12.86
CA GLU A 67 -5.92 -16.36 -13.22
C GLU A 67 -5.18 -17.00 -14.40
N GLY A 68 -4.75 -18.24 -14.23
CA GLY A 68 -3.94 -18.95 -15.23
C GLY A 68 -2.58 -18.28 -15.48
N THR A 69 -2.06 -18.40 -16.71
CA THR A 69 -0.74 -17.89 -17.12
C THR A 69 -0.79 -16.97 -18.34
N ALA A 70 -1.98 -16.76 -18.92
CA ALA A 70 -2.15 -15.95 -20.11
C ALA A 70 -2.15 -14.47 -19.79
N PHE A 71 -1.28 -13.71 -20.43
CA PHE A 71 -1.27 -12.24 -20.31
C PHE A 71 -2.50 -11.63 -20.98
N ALA A 72 -2.93 -10.47 -20.49
CA ALA A 72 -4.05 -9.71 -21.05
C ALA A 72 -3.81 -9.32 -22.51
N ASP A 73 -2.58 -8.97 -22.83
CA ASP A 73 -2.12 -8.58 -24.16
C ASP A 73 -0.60 -8.73 -24.33
N ASP A 74 -0.12 -8.45 -25.55
CA ASP A 74 1.30 -8.48 -25.87
C ASP A 74 2.13 -7.38 -25.21
N VAL A 75 1.53 -6.27 -24.75
CA VAL A 75 2.24 -5.20 -24.04
C VAL A 75 2.61 -5.70 -22.65
N CYS A 76 1.65 -6.23 -21.90
CA CYS A 76 1.87 -6.83 -20.60
C CYS A 76 2.98 -7.90 -20.66
N ARG A 77 2.87 -8.83 -21.61
CA ARG A 77 3.88 -9.88 -21.79
C ARG A 77 5.27 -9.31 -22.04
N ARG A 78 5.40 -8.35 -22.96
CA ARG A 78 6.71 -7.74 -23.30
C ARG A 78 7.32 -6.97 -22.14
N GLN A 79 6.51 -6.29 -21.30
CA GLN A 79 7.00 -5.56 -20.12
C GLN A 79 7.60 -6.52 -19.11
N VAL A 80 6.89 -7.63 -18.79
CA VAL A 80 7.40 -8.65 -17.87
C VAL A 80 8.67 -9.30 -18.41
N GLU A 81 8.69 -9.76 -19.67
CA GLU A 81 9.86 -10.34 -20.31
C GLU A 81 11.05 -9.36 -20.39
N THR A 82 10.78 -8.06 -20.51
CA THR A 82 11.83 -7.03 -20.54
C THR A 82 12.44 -6.84 -19.14
N LEU A 83 11.65 -6.86 -18.07
CA LEU A 83 12.17 -6.83 -16.71
C LEU A 83 13.07 -8.05 -16.44
N GLU A 84 12.63 -9.23 -16.85
CA GLU A 84 13.36 -10.48 -16.70
C GLU A 84 14.71 -10.44 -17.43
N ARG A 85 14.73 -10.00 -18.70
CA ARG A 85 15.96 -9.81 -19.47
C ARG A 85 16.89 -8.79 -18.82
N ASN A 86 16.37 -7.65 -18.36
CA ASN A 86 17.16 -6.64 -17.69
C ASN A 86 17.77 -7.18 -16.39
N ALA A 87 17.02 -7.89 -15.58
CA ALA A 87 17.53 -8.48 -14.36
C ALA A 87 18.65 -9.51 -14.64
N ALA A 88 18.48 -10.35 -15.65
CA ALA A 88 19.48 -11.33 -16.06
C ALA A 88 20.75 -10.66 -16.61
N GLU A 89 20.62 -9.67 -17.50
CA GLU A 89 21.73 -8.92 -18.11
C GLU A 89 22.63 -8.24 -17.06
N PHE A 90 22.01 -7.63 -16.05
CA PHE A 90 22.75 -6.89 -15.03
C PHE A 90 23.00 -7.67 -13.74
N GLY A 91 22.67 -8.97 -13.70
CA GLY A 91 22.92 -9.85 -12.55
C GLY A 91 22.16 -9.44 -11.29
N LEU A 92 20.93 -8.98 -11.45
CA LEU A 92 20.08 -8.51 -10.34
C LEU A 92 19.28 -9.65 -9.71
N VAL A 93 18.90 -9.47 -8.44
CA VAL A 93 17.96 -10.37 -7.80
C VAL A 93 16.58 -10.21 -8.47
N HIS A 94 16.03 -11.30 -8.96
CA HIS A 94 14.74 -11.32 -9.63
C HIS A 94 13.83 -12.42 -9.09
N TYR A 95 12.60 -12.07 -8.76
CA TYR A 95 11.53 -12.98 -8.39
C TYR A 95 10.53 -13.05 -9.55
N PRO A 96 10.69 -14.02 -10.48
CA PRO A 96 9.85 -14.09 -11.68
C PRO A 96 8.39 -14.44 -11.34
N MET A 97 7.50 -14.12 -12.26
CA MET A 97 6.09 -14.53 -12.20
C MET A 97 5.97 -16.02 -11.88
N MET A 98 5.01 -16.39 -11.03
CA MET A 98 4.79 -17.77 -10.54
C MET A 98 5.89 -18.34 -9.63
N SER A 99 6.97 -17.62 -9.39
CA SER A 99 7.94 -18.00 -8.36
C SER A 99 7.28 -17.98 -6.97
N PRO A 100 7.60 -18.92 -6.08
CA PRO A 100 7.11 -18.91 -4.71
C PRO A 100 7.49 -17.66 -3.92
N ASP A 101 8.44 -16.87 -4.41
CA ASP A 101 8.93 -15.63 -3.84
C ASP A 101 8.36 -14.37 -4.49
N ASN A 102 7.57 -14.52 -5.55
CA ASN A 102 6.95 -13.42 -6.26
C ASN A 102 5.71 -12.88 -5.53
N GLY A 103 5.39 -11.64 -5.82
CA GLY A 103 4.22 -10.91 -5.35
C GLY A 103 4.38 -9.42 -5.57
N ILE A 104 3.47 -8.64 -5.01
CA ILE A 104 3.53 -7.17 -5.06
C ILE A 104 4.79 -6.69 -4.32
N VAL A 105 5.58 -5.86 -4.96
CA VAL A 105 6.87 -5.38 -4.44
C VAL A 105 6.77 -4.79 -3.03
N HIS A 106 5.68 -4.06 -2.73
CA HIS A 106 5.43 -3.46 -1.41
C HIS A 106 4.87 -4.44 -0.37
N VAL A 107 4.58 -5.67 -0.76
CA VAL A 107 4.25 -6.79 0.15
C VAL A 107 5.49 -7.64 0.38
N VAL A 108 6.15 -8.09 -0.67
CA VAL A 108 7.33 -8.97 -0.62
C VAL A 108 8.51 -8.31 0.10
N GLY A 109 8.74 -7.01 -0.12
CA GLY A 109 9.86 -6.29 0.50
C GLY A 109 9.88 -6.39 2.03
N PRO A 110 8.84 -5.94 2.75
CA PRO A 110 8.73 -6.11 4.20
C PRO A 110 8.63 -7.58 4.63
N GLU A 111 7.87 -8.40 3.90
CA GLU A 111 7.62 -9.81 4.21
C GLU A 111 8.89 -10.64 4.24
N LYS A 112 9.84 -10.37 3.36
CA LYS A 112 11.16 -11.04 3.32
C LYS A 112 12.21 -10.39 4.23
N GLY A 113 11.93 -9.24 4.84
CA GLY A 113 12.92 -8.48 5.61
C GLY A 113 13.94 -7.77 4.71
N LEU A 114 13.59 -7.48 3.45
CA LEU A 114 14.38 -6.67 2.52
C LEU A 114 14.27 -5.17 2.83
N SER A 115 13.21 -4.78 3.52
CA SER A 115 12.96 -3.43 4.02
C SER A 115 13.12 -3.44 5.55
N LEU A 116 14.04 -2.63 6.06
CA LEU A 116 14.43 -2.60 7.46
C LEU A 116 14.36 -1.17 8.03
N PRO A 117 14.22 -1.01 9.35
CA PRO A 117 14.23 0.30 9.98
C PRO A 117 15.51 1.10 9.67
N GLY A 118 15.34 2.39 9.44
CA GLY A 118 16.45 3.31 9.18
C GLY A 118 16.97 3.32 7.76
N MET A 119 16.44 2.50 6.86
CA MET A 119 16.83 2.48 5.45
C MET A 119 16.18 3.63 4.66
N THR A 120 16.83 4.02 3.57
CA THR A 120 16.24 4.77 2.45
C THR A 120 15.83 3.81 1.34
N ILE A 121 14.56 3.83 0.94
CA ILE A 121 13.98 2.87 -0.01
C ILE A 121 13.24 3.61 -1.12
N VAL A 122 13.52 3.23 -2.36
CA VAL A 122 12.84 3.83 -3.52
C VAL A 122 12.35 2.77 -4.51
N CYS A 123 11.34 3.15 -5.29
CA CYS A 123 10.78 2.37 -6.39
C CYS A 123 10.12 3.33 -7.38
N GLY A 124 9.92 2.91 -8.62
CA GLY A 124 9.15 3.65 -9.61
C GLY A 124 7.63 3.68 -9.36
N ASP A 125 7.17 3.32 -8.18
CA ASP A 125 5.77 3.32 -7.74
C ASP A 125 5.58 4.25 -6.54
N SER A 126 4.51 5.04 -6.55
CA SER A 126 4.20 5.99 -5.48
C SER A 126 3.92 5.31 -4.13
N HIS A 127 3.37 4.09 -4.12
CA HIS A 127 3.08 3.34 -2.89
C HIS A 127 4.32 2.74 -2.21
N THR A 128 5.52 3.08 -2.66
CA THR A 128 6.78 2.81 -1.94
C THR A 128 6.75 3.32 -0.50
N SER A 129 5.93 4.34 -0.21
CA SER A 129 5.65 4.82 1.16
C SER A 129 5.24 3.70 2.13
N THR A 130 4.70 2.58 1.63
CA THR A 130 4.36 1.38 2.42
C THR A 130 5.50 0.93 3.33
N HIS A 131 6.75 0.96 2.82
CA HIS A 131 7.93 0.51 3.56
C HIS A 131 8.25 1.40 4.78
N GLY A 132 7.65 2.58 4.88
CA GLY A 132 7.74 3.42 6.07
C GLY A 132 7.13 2.79 7.33
N ALA A 133 6.26 1.80 7.18
CA ALA A 133 5.70 1.06 8.31
C ALA A 133 6.74 0.34 9.17
N VAL A 134 7.87 -0.06 8.59
CA VAL A 134 9.00 -0.62 9.35
C VAL A 134 9.96 0.45 9.88
N GLY A 135 9.66 1.75 9.70
CA GLY A 135 10.55 2.84 10.12
C GLY A 135 11.63 3.19 9.09
N ALA A 136 11.36 3.01 7.80
CA ALA A 136 12.22 3.43 6.69
C ALA A 136 11.76 4.76 6.09
N VAL A 137 12.66 5.54 5.53
CA VAL A 137 12.33 6.69 4.67
C VAL A 137 12.15 6.15 3.25
N ALA A 138 10.89 5.94 2.88
CA ALA A 138 10.53 5.27 1.65
C ALA A 138 9.59 6.11 0.79
N PHE A 139 9.89 6.24 -0.50
CA PHE A 139 9.12 7.08 -1.40
C PHE A 139 9.27 6.68 -2.88
N GLY A 140 8.22 7.00 -3.66
CA GLY A 140 8.22 6.79 -5.10
C GLY A 140 9.11 7.79 -5.85
N ILE A 141 9.72 7.35 -6.94
CA ILE A 141 10.61 8.16 -7.79
C ILE A 141 10.25 7.99 -9.28
N GLY A 142 10.65 8.96 -10.10
CA GLY A 142 10.48 8.89 -11.54
C GLY A 142 11.51 7.97 -12.22
N THR A 143 11.21 7.56 -13.45
CA THR A 143 12.07 6.65 -14.24
C THR A 143 13.51 7.17 -14.40
N SER A 144 13.72 8.48 -14.60
CA SER A 144 15.06 9.08 -14.69
C SER A 144 15.83 9.01 -13.36
N GLU A 145 15.09 9.06 -12.23
CA GLU A 145 15.70 8.89 -10.91
C GLU A 145 16.02 7.41 -10.65
N VAL A 146 15.21 6.46 -11.14
CA VAL A 146 15.53 5.03 -11.14
C VAL A 146 16.87 4.81 -11.88
N GLU A 147 17.03 5.38 -13.08
CA GLU A 147 18.30 5.33 -13.84
C GLU A 147 19.47 5.86 -13.01
N MET A 148 19.28 7.01 -12.34
CA MET A 148 20.30 7.60 -11.47
C MET A 148 20.70 6.67 -10.33
N VAL A 149 19.74 6.06 -9.64
CA VAL A 149 20.01 5.11 -8.55
C VAL A 149 20.71 3.85 -9.05
N LEU A 150 20.31 3.32 -10.21
CA LEU A 150 21.00 2.18 -10.84
C LEU A 150 22.49 2.49 -11.07
N ALA A 151 22.78 3.69 -11.59
CA ALA A 151 24.15 4.10 -11.93
C ALA A 151 25.00 4.48 -10.71
N THR A 152 24.41 5.11 -9.68
CA THR A 152 25.16 5.83 -8.64
C THR A 152 24.81 5.44 -7.21
N GLN A 153 23.74 4.69 -7.01
CA GLN A 153 23.11 4.41 -5.72
C GLN A 153 22.65 5.68 -4.96
N CYS A 154 22.55 6.81 -5.64
CA CYS A 154 22.15 8.08 -5.07
C CYS A 154 21.07 8.76 -5.92
N ILE A 155 20.34 9.70 -5.30
CA ILE A 155 19.43 10.62 -5.99
C ILE A 155 19.59 12.05 -5.47
N LEU A 156 19.11 13.02 -6.25
CA LEU A 156 19.02 14.42 -5.84
C LEU A 156 17.60 14.72 -5.40
N GLN A 157 17.42 15.11 -4.15
CA GLN A 157 16.08 15.38 -3.58
C GLN A 157 16.10 16.67 -2.74
N GLN A 158 15.00 17.41 -2.82
CA GLN A 158 14.69 18.45 -1.82
C GLN A 158 14.17 17.76 -0.56
N LYS A 159 14.71 18.14 0.61
CA LYS A 159 14.24 17.62 1.89
C LYS A 159 12.77 18.03 2.11
N PRO A 160 11.83 17.09 2.22
CA PRO A 160 10.44 17.38 2.55
C PRO A 160 10.34 18.01 3.96
N ARG A 161 9.30 18.81 4.18
CA ARG A 161 8.93 19.24 5.52
C ARG A 161 8.41 18.06 6.35
N SER A 162 8.50 18.17 7.67
CA SER A 162 8.02 17.16 8.60
C SER A 162 6.59 17.43 9.05
N MET A 163 5.74 16.39 9.04
CA MET A 163 4.38 16.44 9.58
C MET A 163 4.19 15.32 10.59
N ARG A 164 3.56 15.58 11.72
CA ARG A 164 3.13 14.52 12.66
C ARG A 164 1.62 14.44 12.70
N ILE A 165 1.10 13.22 12.56
CA ILE A 165 -0.31 12.90 12.73
C ILE A 165 -0.43 11.91 13.90
N ARG A 166 -1.05 12.37 14.98
CA ARG A 166 -1.31 11.56 16.17
C ARG A 166 -2.77 11.10 16.17
N VAL A 167 -2.98 9.81 16.41
CA VAL A 167 -4.31 9.25 16.68
C VAL A 167 -4.24 8.63 18.07
N GLU A 168 -4.95 9.22 19.00
CA GLU A 168 -4.95 8.79 20.40
C GLU A 168 -6.22 8.00 20.74
N GLY A 169 -6.17 7.20 21.77
CA GLY A 169 -7.27 6.33 22.18
C GLY A 169 -7.14 4.92 21.62
N GLU A 170 -8.24 4.22 21.52
CA GLU A 170 -8.36 2.85 20.99
C GLU A 170 -9.41 2.83 19.86
N LEU A 171 -9.12 2.07 18.81
CA LEU A 171 -10.07 1.92 17.69
C LEU A 171 -11.28 1.10 18.12
N GLY A 172 -12.46 1.56 17.69
CA GLY A 172 -13.72 0.89 17.97
C GLY A 172 -13.88 -0.44 17.24
N LYS A 173 -14.89 -1.23 17.63
CA LYS A 173 -15.25 -2.49 16.97
C LYS A 173 -15.53 -2.24 15.47
N GLY A 174 -14.97 -3.08 14.62
CA GLY A 174 -15.16 -3.01 13.16
C GLY A 174 -14.32 -1.94 12.46
N VAL A 175 -13.49 -1.19 13.18
CA VAL A 175 -12.59 -0.16 12.63
C VAL A 175 -11.20 -0.76 12.39
N SER A 176 -10.66 -0.55 11.21
CA SER A 176 -9.33 -1.00 10.78
C SER A 176 -8.41 0.17 10.45
N ALA A 177 -7.14 -0.11 10.18
CA ALA A 177 -6.19 0.91 9.71
C ALA A 177 -6.63 1.56 8.38
N LYS A 178 -7.39 0.86 7.54
CA LYS A 178 -7.97 1.44 6.31
C LYS A 178 -8.99 2.52 6.63
N ASP A 179 -9.82 2.31 7.65
CA ASP A 179 -10.80 3.29 8.09
C ASP A 179 -10.10 4.52 8.68
N VAL A 180 -9.02 4.32 9.46
CA VAL A 180 -8.17 5.42 9.94
C VAL A 180 -7.64 6.25 8.78
N ALA A 181 -7.08 5.61 7.75
CA ALA A 181 -6.55 6.31 6.59
C ALA A 181 -7.63 7.08 5.82
N LEU A 182 -8.80 6.47 5.59
CA LEU A 182 -9.93 7.13 4.92
C LEU A 182 -10.47 8.31 5.74
N TYR A 183 -10.56 8.17 7.07
CA TYR A 183 -10.92 9.26 7.97
C TYR A 183 -9.93 10.42 7.88
N LEU A 184 -8.63 10.15 7.93
CA LEU A 184 -7.60 11.18 7.79
C LEU A 184 -7.69 11.90 6.44
N MET A 185 -7.92 11.17 5.35
CA MET A 185 -8.10 11.75 4.02
C MET A 185 -9.38 12.59 3.91
N MET A 186 -10.47 12.17 4.55
CA MET A 186 -11.68 12.97 4.66
C MET A 186 -11.42 14.30 5.40
N ARG A 187 -10.62 14.29 6.47
CA ARG A 187 -10.34 15.45 7.31
C ARG A 187 -9.27 16.38 6.75
N LEU A 188 -8.24 15.84 6.11
CA LEU A 188 -7.07 16.57 5.63
C LEU A 188 -7.09 16.81 4.11
N THR A 189 -7.98 16.18 3.39
CA THR A 189 -8.08 16.13 1.93
C THR A 189 -6.94 15.38 1.24
N THR A 190 -7.06 15.16 -0.07
CA THR A 190 -6.04 14.51 -0.91
C THR A 190 -4.79 15.37 -1.15
N SER A 191 -4.75 16.60 -0.67
CA SER A 191 -3.61 17.53 -0.79
C SER A 191 -3.08 18.03 0.55
N GLY A 192 -3.67 17.61 1.68
CA GLY A 192 -3.39 18.14 3.01
C GLY A 192 -1.95 17.93 3.50
N ALA A 193 -1.26 16.95 2.93
CA ALA A 193 0.13 16.63 3.26
C ALA A 193 1.13 16.92 2.11
N THR A 194 0.74 17.72 1.11
CA THR A 194 1.61 18.04 -0.02
C THR A 194 2.90 18.73 0.43
N GLY A 195 4.04 18.13 0.06
CA GLY A 195 5.37 18.62 0.41
C GLY A 195 5.85 18.19 1.80
N TYR A 196 5.11 17.30 2.47
CA TYR A 196 5.49 16.74 3.78
C TYR A 196 5.86 15.26 3.70
N PHE A 197 6.67 14.84 4.67
CA PHE A 197 6.83 13.45 5.07
C PHE A 197 6.11 13.26 6.41
N ILE A 198 5.24 12.25 6.52
CA ILE A 198 4.35 12.08 7.68
C ILE A 198 4.96 11.11 8.68
N GLU A 199 5.02 11.50 9.96
CA GLU A 199 5.21 10.59 11.09
C GLU A 199 3.84 10.31 11.73
N TYR A 200 3.40 9.05 11.65
CA TYR A 200 2.22 8.59 12.36
C TYR A 200 2.57 8.18 13.80
N ALA A 201 1.82 8.70 14.76
CA ALA A 201 2.06 8.50 16.19
C ALA A 201 0.73 8.40 16.96
N GLY A 202 0.82 8.26 18.27
CA GLY A 202 -0.34 8.12 19.16
C GLY A 202 -0.61 6.69 19.59
N SER A 203 -1.45 6.52 20.59
CA SER A 203 -1.73 5.21 21.20
C SER A 203 -2.45 4.27 20.22
N ALA A 204 -3.41 4.78 19.43
CA ALA A 204 -4.10 3.99 18.42
C ALA A 204 -3.12 3.47 17.34
N ILE A 205 -2.16 4.31 16.91
CA ILE A 205 -1.17 3.91 15.90
C ILE A 205 -0.20 2.85 16.45
N ARG A 206 0.25 3.00 17.69
CA ARG A 206 1.10 1.99 18.35
C ARG A 206 0.36 0.66 18.53
N GLY A 207 -0.95 0.71 18.75
CA GLY A 207 -1.81 -0.48 18.86
C GLY A 207 -2.07 -1.22 17.54
N LEU A 208 -1.75 -0.62 16.39
CA LEU A 208 -1.90 -1.30 15.08
C LEU A 208 -0.88 -2.44 14.95
N SER A 209 -1.33 -3.51 14.30
CA SER A 209 -0.45 -4.55 13.76
C SER A 209 0.50 -3.99 12.69
N MET A 210 1.49 -4.77 12.28
CA MET A 210 2.37 -4.35 11.16
C MET A 210 1.59 -4.19 9.86
N GLU A 211 0.66 -5.08 9.57
CA GLU A 211 -0.20 -5.02 8.40
C GLU A 211 -1.06 -3.75 8.40
N GLY A 212 -1.59 -3.37 9.55
CA GLY A 212 -2.31 -2.10 9.72
C GLY A 212 -1.40 -0.88 9.48
N ARG A 213 -0.17 -0.89 10.00
CA ARG A 213 0.82 0.18 9.75
C ARG A 213 1.23 0.24 8.28
N LEU A 214 1.39 -0.92 7.61
CA LEU A 214 1.68 -1.01 6.18
C LEU A 214 0.54 -0.38 5.35
N THR A 215 -0.72 -0.65 5.70
CA THR A 215 -1.89 -0.01 5.08
C THR A 215 -1.89 1.50 5.27
N LEU A 216 -1.64 1.99 6.48
CA LEU A 216 -1.65 3.42 6.80
C LEU A 216 -0.52 4.16 6.05
N CYS A 217 0.71 3.65 6.09
CA CYS A 217 1.84 4.23 5.38
C CYS A 217 1.67 4.17 3.85
N ASN A 218 1.07 3.11 3.32
CA ASN A 218 0.73 2.98 1.91
C ASN A 218 -0.15 4.14 1.43
N LEU A 219 -1.18 4.48 2.21
CA LEU A 219 -2.16 5.51 1.85
C LEU A 219 -1.69 6.95 2.12
N SER A 220 -0.50 7.16 2.68
CA SER A 220 0.05 8.50 2.91
C SER A 220 0.12 9.35 1.65
N ILE A 221 0.48 8.74 0.53
CA ILE A 221 0.62 9.44 -0.74
C ILE A 221 -0.73 9.92 -1.31
N GLU A 222 -1.83 9.34 -0.87
CA GLU A 222 -3.18 9.77 -1.27
C GLU A 222 -3.60 11.09 -0.59
N MET A 223 -2.85 11.56 0.42
CA MET A 223 -2.94 12.91 0.98
C MET A 223 -1.92 13.88 0.37
N GLY A 224 -1.23 13.47 -0.69
CA GLY A 224 -0.18 14.25 -1.35
C GLY A 224 1.18 14.23 -0.62
N ALA A 225 1.33 13.42 0.42
CA ALA A 225 2.59 13.30 1.14
C ALA A 225 3.70 12.70 0.26
N ARG A 226 4.95 13.03 0.56
CA ARG A 226 6.12 12.39 -0.06
C ARG A 226 6.27 10.94 0.40
N GLY A 227 5.85 10.65 1.62
CA GLY A 227 5.84 9.36 2.27
C GLY A 227 5.28 9.46 3.67
N GLY A 228 5.19 8.34 4.36
CA GLY A 228 4.78 8.27 5.74
C GLY A 228 5.42 7.08 6.43
N PHE A 229 5.71 7.20 7.72
CA PHE A 229 6.31 6.12 8.49
C PHE A 229 5.74 6.05 9.91
N VAL A 230 5.99 4.93 10.55
CA VAL A 230 5.78 4.70 11.99
C VAL A 230 7.15 4.42 12.61
N ALA A 231 7.45 5.04 13.74
CA ALA A 231 8.69 4.73 14.47
C ALA A 231 8.74 3.24 14.83
N PRO A 232 9.87 2.55 14.57
CA PRO A 232 9.97 1.12 14.85
C PRO A 232 9.91 0.84 16.35
N ASP A 233 9.16 -0.17 16.71
CA ASP A 233 8.92 -0.61 18.08
C ASP A 233 8.92 -2.14 18.18
N GLU A 234 8.51 -2.68 19.33
CA GLU A 234 8.48 -4.13 19.57
C GLU A 234 7.60 -4.88 18.55
N THR A 235 6.52 -4.25 18.05
CA THR A 235 5.67 -4.81 16.98
C THR A 235 6.47 -4.95 15.69
N THR A 236 7.25 -3.93 15.34
CA THR A 236 8.14 -3.96 14.17
C THR A 236 9.23 -5.02 14.33
N PHE A 237 9.85 -5.10 15.51
CA PHE A 237 10.92 -6.07 15.75
C PHE A 237 10.39 -7.51 15.72
N ALA A 238 9.23 -7.76 16.33
CA ALA A 238 8.58 -9.08 16.27
C ALA A 238 8.24 -9.49 14.83
N TYR A 239 7.74 -8.57 14.01
CA TYR A 239 7.43 -8.81 12.60
C TYR A 239 8.67 -9.16 11.78
N LEU A 240 9.79 -8.47 11.98
CA LEU A 240 11.03 -8.65 11.21
C LEU A 240 11.87 -9.84 11.69
N LYS A 241 11.69 -10.29 12.94
CA LYS A 241 12.51 -11.35 13.51
C LYS A 241 12.36 -12.67 12.74
N GLY A 242 13.49 -13.22 12.31
CA GLY A 242 13.53 -14.50 11.60
C GLY A 242 13.20 -14.42 10.11
N ARG A 243 12.87 -13.25 9.57
CA ARG A 243 12.69 -13.06 8.12
C ARG A 243 13.99 -13.39 7.38
N GLU A 244 13.85 -13.82 6.13
CA GLU A 244 14.96 -14.34 5.31
C GLU A 244 16.16 -13.40 5.27
N PHE A 245 15.93 -12.11 4.99
CA PHE A 245 16.96 -11.07 4.85
C PHE A 245 17.12 -10.16 6.07
N SER A 246 16.38 -10.42 7.16
CA SER A 246 16.63 -9.74 8.42
C SER A 246 17.96 -10.18 9.04
N PRO A 247 18.63 -9.31 9.79
CA PRO A 247 19.84 -9.66 10.52
C PRO A 247 19.60 -10.88 11.43
N LYS A 248 20.65 -11.67 11.68
CA LYS A 248 20.56 -12.92 12.46
C LYS A 248 21.55 -12.94 13.60
N GLY A 249 21.24 -13.65 14.67
CA GLY A 249 22.12 -13.82 15.84
C GLY A 249 22.56 -12.47 16.42
N LYS A 250 23.86 -12.30 16.66
CA LYS A 250 24.43 -11.06 17.22
C LYS A 250 24.19 -9.81 16.40
N ASP A 251 24.04 -9.96 15.08
CA ASP A 251 23.76 -8.81 14.21
C ASP A 251 22.29 -8.38 14.36
N TRP A 252 21.39 -9.29 14.67
CA TRP A 252 20.02 -8.95 15.07
C TRP A 252 20.01 -8.11 16.35
N ASP A 253 20.75 -8.50 17.37
CA ASP A 253 20.77 -7.79 18.65
C ASP A 253 21.30 -6.36 18.48
N LYS A 254 22.38 -6.19 17.70
CA LYS A 254 22.92 -4.86 17.33
C LYS A 254 21.94 -4.03 16.53
N ALA A 255 21.25 -4.66 15.58
CA ALA A 255 20.24 -3.99 14.76
C ALA A 255 19.09 -3.47 15.61
N VAL A 256 18.55 -4.29 16.50
CA VAL A 256 17.48 -3.89 17.42
C VAL A 256 17.94 -2.77 18.37
N GLU A 257 19.17 -2.82 18.88
CA GLU A 257 19.73 -1.75 19.71
C GLU A 257 19.75 -0.42 18.92
N TYR A 258 20.22 -0.45 17.68
CA TYR A 258 20.19 0.73 16.80
C TYR A 258 18.76 1.16 16.48
N TRP A 259 17.87 0.25 16.10
CA TRP A 259 16.49 0.56 15.73
C TRP A 259 15.69 1.21 16.85
N ARG A 260 15.97 0.87 18.12
CA ARG A 260 15.38 1.52 19.30
C ARG A 260 15.73 3.02 19.41
N THR A 261 16.82 3.46 18.77
CA THR A 261 17.18 4.89 18.71
C THR A 261 16.41 5.66 17.65
N LEU A 262 15.79 4.95 16.68
CA LEU A 262 15.03 5.51 15.56
C LEU A 262 13.63 5.94 16.02
N ARG A 263 13.58 7.04 16.75
CA ARG A 263 12.37 7.71 17.19
C ARG A 263 12.62 9.22 17.25
N SER A 264 11.58 10.00 17.07
CA SER A 264 11.62 11.44 17.30
C SER A 264 11.88 11.74 18.77
N GLU A 265 12.66 12.77 19.04
CA GLU A 265 12.91 13.25 20.40
C GLU A 265 11.62 13.85 20.99
N GLU A 266 11.50 13.87 22.32
CA GLU A 266 10.26 14.33 22.99
C GLU A 266 9.92 15.78 22.65
N ASP A 267 10.94 16.59 22.46
CA ASP A 267 10.85 18.02 22.11
C ASP A 267 11.15 18.28 20.61
N ALA A 268 11.09 17.26 19.76
CA ALA A 268 11.21 17.42 18.32
C ALA A 268 10.10 18.31 17.78
N VAL A 269 10.48 19.30 16.97
CA VAL A 269 9.56 20.26 16.36
C VAL A 269 9.21 19.77 14.94
N PHE A 270 7.91 19.68 14.67
CA PHE A 270 7.38 19.37 13.35
C PHE A 270 6.88 20.67 12.70
N ASP A 271 7.02 20.76 11.37
CA ASP A 271 6.47 21.89 10.62
C ASP A 271 4.94 21.95 10.69
N LYS A 272 4.30 20.79 10.89
CA LYS A 272 2.85 20.68 11.06
C LYS A 272 2.49 19.48 11.94
N GLU A 273 1.50 19.66 12.79
CA GLU A 273 1.02 18.59 13.66
C GLU A 273 -0.51 18.54 13.71
N TYR A 274 -1.05 17.33 13.72
CA TYR A 274 -2.48 17.05 13.92
C TYR A 274 -2.67 16.00 15.01
N VAL A 275 -3.75 16.16 15.77
CA VAL A 275 -4.17 15.17 16.78
C VAL A 275 -5.63 14.83 16.53
N PHE A 276 -5.93 13.54 16.46
CA PHE A 276 -7.27 12.98 16.30
C PHE A 276 -7.57 12.00 17.43
N ASP A 277 -8.84 11.88 17.80
CA ASP A 277 -9.32 10.87 18.72
C ASP A 277 -9.77 9.62 17.93
N ALA A 278 -9.29 8.46 18.32
CA ALA A 278 -9.69 7.19 17.71
C ALA A 278 -11.20 6.90 17.87
N ALA A 279 -11.83 7.45 18.92
CA ALA A 279 -13.28 7.32 19.15
C ALA A 279 -14.12 8.00 18.06
N ASP A 280 -13.59 8.99 17.36
CA ASP A 280 -14.27 9.66 16.25
C ASP A 280 -14.25 8.85 14.95
N ILE A 281 -13.51 7.74 14.92
CA ILE A 281 -13.32 6.93 13.71
C ILE A 281 -14.29 5.74 13.73
N SER A 282 -15.13 5.68 12.72
CA SER A 282 -16.04 4.54 12.47
C SER A 282 -15.65 3.81 11.18
N PRO A 283 -16.26 2.66 10.85
CA PRO A 283 -16.09 2.05 9.53
C PRO A 283 -16.40 3.07 8.42
N MET A 284 -15.48 3.21 7.46
CA MET A 284 -15.52 4.24 6.42
C MET A 284 -15.77 3.65 5.04
N ILE A 285 -16.39 4.46 4.18
CA ILE A 285 -16.55 4.18 2.75
C ILE A 285 -16.38 5.47 1.95
N THR A 286 -15.86 5.38 0.71
CA THR A 286 -15.86 6.52 -0.21
C THR A 286 -17.13 6.54 -1.05
N TYR A 287 -17.65 7.73 -1.35
CA TYR A 287 -18.85 7.96 -2.15
C TYR A 287 -18.58 8.65 -3.48
N GLY A 288 -17.35 9.07 -3.72
CA GLY A 288 -16.97 9.88 -4.88
C GLY A 288 -15.78 9.32 -5.65
N THR A 289 -15.09 10.20 -6.37
CA THR A 289 -14.06 9.87 -7.35
C THR A 289 -12.62 10.14 -6.88
N ASN A 290 -12.42 10.29 -5.57
CA ASN A 290 -11.10 10.31 -4.94
C ASN A 290 -11.18 9.84 -3.48
N PRO A 291 -10.05 9.41 -2.88
CA PRO A 291 -10.05 8.85 -1.52
C PRO A 291 -10.46 9.85 -0.41
N GLY A 292 -10.34 11.17 -0.65
CA GLY A 292 -10.78 12.21 0.29
C GLY A 292 -12.31 12.38 0.34
N MET A 293 -13.04 11.84 -0.63
CA MET A 293 -14.50 11.81 -0.63
C MET A 293 -15.01 10.60 0.17
N GLY A 294 -14.60 10.53 1.43
CA GLY A 294 -14.97 9.49 2.38
C GLY A 294 -16.04 9.97 3.36
N MET A 295 -16.76 9.01 3.94
CA MET A 295 -17.74 9.23 5.02
C MET A 295 -17.86 7.97 5.87
N PRO A 296 -18.38 8.06 7.11
CA PRO A 296 -18.84 6.89 7.85
C PRO A 296 -19.80 6.04 6.99
N VAL A 297 -19.71 4.71 7.09
CA VAL A 297 -20.55 3.79 6.30
C VAL A 297 -22.03 4.01 6.53
N ASP A 298 -22.42 4.46 7.72
CA ASP A 298 -23.78 4.82 8.14
C ASP A 298 -24.12 6.31 7.92
N GLY A 299 -23.21 7.07 7.33
CA GLY A 299 -23.37 8.50 7.05
C GLY A 299 -24.23 8.82 5.82
N THR A 300 -24.26 10.10 5.49
CA THR A 300 -24.91 10.65 4.30
C THR A 300 -23.91 11.42 3.45
N ILE A 301 -24.08 11.35 2.14
CA ILE A 301 -23.25 12.11 1.20
C ILE A 301 -23.38 13.62 1.47
N PRO A 302 -22.28 14.36 1.68
CA PRO A 302 -22.33 15.79 1.96
C PRO A 302 -23.05 16.59 0.88
N SER A 303 -23.82 17.61 1.29
CA SER A 303 -24.62 18.44 0.39
C SER A 303 -23.79 19.35 -0.55
N ASP A 304 -22.55 19.60 -0.20
CA ASP A 304 -21.57 20.41 -0.96
C ASP A 304 -20.67 19.58 -1.89
N THR A 305 -21.01 18.28 -2.08
CA THR A 305 -20.27 17.39 -2.98
C THR A 305 -20.34 17.88 -4.43
N ALA A 306 -19.19 17.88 -5.11
CA ALA A 306 -19.09 18.26 -6.51
C ALA A 306 -20.00 17.42 -7.42
N GLN A 307 -20.89 18.08 -8.18
CA GLN A 307 -21.89 17.42 -9.03
C GLN A 307 -21.29 16.42 -10.01
N ARG A 308 -20.12 16.72 -10.59
CA ARG A 308 -19.41 15.81 -11.50
C ARG A 308 -19.13 14.44 -10.85
N ALA A 309 -18.72 14.42 -9.59
CA ALA A 309 -18.44 13.16 -8.89
C ALA A 309 -19.73 12.37 -8.61
N LEU A 310 -20.81 13.09 -8.25
CA LEU A 310 -22.13 12.49 -8.06
C LEU A 310 -22.66 11.88 -9.35
N ASP A 311 -22.56 12.61 -10.47
CA ASP A 311 -23.00 12.15 -11.80
C ASP A 311 -22.24 10.88 -12.23
N TYR A 312 -20.92 10.86 -12.02
CA TYR A 312 -20.10 9.68 -12.33
C TYR A 312 -20.51 8.48 -11.48
N MET A 313 -20.65 8.68 -10.18
CA MET A 313 -21.01 7.61 -9.24
C MET A 313 -22.49 7.24 -9.32
N GLY A 314 -23.35 8.10 -9.87
CA GLY A 314 -24.80 7.89 -9.93
C GLY A 314 -25.46 8.03 -8.56
N PHE A 315 -24.94 8.89 -7.70
CA PHE A 315 -25.45 9.20 -6.38
C PHE A 315 -26.03 10.61 -6.30
N SER A 316 -26.75 10.90 -5.23
CA SER A 316 -27.29 12.23 -4.94
C SER A 316 -26.75 12.78 -3.62
N ALA A 317 -26.59 14.11 -3.53
CA ALA A 317 -26.27 14.74 -2.26
C ALA A 317 -27.36 14.43 -1.21
N GLY A 318 -26.94 14.17 0.03
CA GLY A 318 -27.84 13.76 1.12
C GLY A 318 -28.27 12.27 1.08
N GLU A 319 -27.86 11.51 0.08
CA GLU A 319 -28.16 10.08 -0.02
C GLU A 319 -27.39 9.26 1.03
N ARG A 320 -28.01 8.21 1.54
CA ARG A 320 -27.38 7.18 2.38
C ARG A 320 -27.00 5.99 1.50
N LEU A 321 -25.77 5.50 1.66
CA LEU A 321 -25.31 4.37 0.88
C LEU A 321 -25.62 3.00 1.52
N LEU A 322 -25.97 2.92 2.80
CA LEU A 322 -26.42 1.66 3.42
C LEU A 322 -27.59 1.05 2.63
N GLY A 323 -27.46 -0.22 2.28
CA GLY A 323 -28.43 -0.94 1.45
C GLY A 323 -28.29 -0.71 -0.06
N HIS A 324 -27.37 0.16 -0.52
CA HIS A 324 -27.11 0.33 -1.95
C HIS A 324 -26.48 -0.95 -2.52
N LYS A 325 -27.07 -1.50 -3.57
CA LYS A 325 -26.62 -2.75 -4.22
C LYS A 325 -25.25 -2.59 -4.84
N ILE A 326 -24.45 -3.64 -4.75
CA ILE A 326 -23.14 -3.73 -5.35
C ILE A 326 -23.04 -4.91 -6.32
N ASP A 327 -22.13 -4.82 -7.28
CA ASP A 327 -21.87 -5.88 -8.26
C ASP A 327 -20.56 -6.61 -7.99
N TYR A 328 -19.56 -5.90 -7.46
CA TYR A 328 -18.20 -6.40 -7.27
C TYR A 328 -17.68 -6.15 -5.86
N VAL A 329 -16.84 -7.07 -5.39
CA VAL A 329 -15.98 -6.88 -4.23
C VAL A 329 -14.55 -7.21 -4.63
N PHE A 330 -13.61 -6.34 -4.26
CA PHE A 330 -12.19 -6.56 -4.45
C PHE A 330 -11.47 -6.50 -3.11
N LEU A 331 -10.86 -7.63 -2.71
CA LEU A 331 -9.92 -7.73 -1.59
C LEU A 331 -8.53 -7.97 -2.16
N GLY A 332 -7.59 -7.05 -1.92
CA GLY A 332 -6.24 -7.18 -2.46
C GLY A 332 -5.47 -5.87 -2.48
N ALA A 333 -4.55 -5.75 -3.41
CA ALA A 333 -3.59 -4.67 -3.60
C ALA A 333 -2.48 -4.62 -2.52
N CYS A 334 -1.50 -3.74 -2.73
CA CYS A 334 -0.46 -3.48 -1.74
C CYS A 334 -0.98 -2.85 -0.44
N THR A 335 -2.20 -2.32 -0.43
CA THR A 335 -2.89 -1.83 0.77
C THR A 335 -3.38 -2.97 1.65
N ASN A 336 -4.17 -3.91 1.12
CA ASN A 336 -4.94 -4.90 1.87
C ASN A 336 -4.93 -6.28 1.18
N GLY A 337 -3.75 -6.74 0.78
CA GLY A 337 -3.53 -8.09 0.25
C GLY A 337 -2.71 -8.99 1.17
N ARG A 338 -2.65 -8.68 2.48
CA ARG A 338 -1.85 -9.42 3.48
C ARG A 338 -2.71 -10.40 4.26
N ILE A 339 -2.07 -11.29 5.01
CA ILE A 339 -2.79 -12.36 5.72
C ILE A 339 -3.85 -11.85 6.70
N GLU A 340 -3.62 -10.75 7.40
CA GLU A 340 -4.62 -10.17 8.31
C GLU A 340 -5.88 -9.71 7.59
N ASP A 341 -5.75 -9.21 6.36
CA ASP A 341 -6.88 -8.79 5.54
C ASP A 341 -7.78 -10.00 5.20
N PHE A 342 -7.17 -11.14 4.88
CA PHE A 342 -7.88 -12.39 4.62
C PHE A 342 -8.50 -12.98 5.90
N ARG A 343 -7.80 -12.89 7.05
CA ARG A 343 -8.36 -13.28 8.35
C ARG A 343 -9.58 -12.43 8.71
N ALA A 344 -9.49 -11.11 8.52
CA ALA A 344 -10.58 -10.18 8.76
C ALA A 344 -11.76 -10.48 7.85
N PHE A 345 -11.53 -10.66 6.55
CA PHE A 345 -12.57 -11.01 5.58
C PHE A 345 -13.23 -12.35 5.93
N ALA A 346 -12.43 -13.40 6.18
CA ALA A 346 -12.90 -14.72 6.55
C ALA A 346 -13.73 -14.72 7.85
N SER A 347 -13.38 -13.88 8.83
CA SER A 347 -14.15 -13.77 10.09
C SER A 347 -15.59 -13.33 9.88
N VAL A 348 -15.83 -12.47 8.90
CA VAL A 348 -17.17 -11.98 8.55
C VAL A 348 -17.95 -13.01 7.74
N VAL A 349 -17.30 -13.67 6.76
CA VAL A 349 -18.00 -14.56 5.82
C VAL A 349 -18.18 -15.99 6.36
N LYS A 350 -17.48 -16.38 7.40
CA LYS A 350 -17.57 -17.72 8.00
C LYS A 350 -18.99 -18.06 8.40
N GLY A 351 -19.51 -19.16 7.83
CA GLY A 351 -20.88 -19.64 8.06
C GLY A 351 -21.96 -18.81 7.33
N ARG A 352 -21.54 -17.92 6.43
CA ARG A 352 -22.43 -17.13 5.55
C ARG A 352 -22.05 -17.40 4.10
N GLY A 353 -23.01 -17.29 3.19
CA GLY A 353 -22.76 -17.40 1.75
C GLY A 353 -22.50 -16.04 1.12
N LYS A 354 -21.71 -16.00 0.05
CA LYS A 354 -21.61 -14.84 -0.83
C LYS A 354 -22.97 -14.55 -1.45
N ALA A 355 -23.38 -13.28 -1.47
CA ALA A 355 -24.66 -12.87 -2.06
C ALA A 355 -24.74 -13.20 -3.56
N ASP A 356 -25.92 -13.63 -4.01
CA ASP A 356 -26.18 -13.87 -5.42
C ASP A 356 -25.95 -12.60 -6.25
N GLY A 357 -25.31 -12.76 -7.41
CA GLY A 357 -25.00 -11.66 -8.32
C GLY A 357 -23.76 -10.84 -7.95
N VAL A 358 -23.10 -11.07 -6.82
CA VAL A 358 -21.82 -10.43 -6.47
C VAL A 358 -20.65 -11.24 -7.03
N THR A 359 -19.80 -10.57 -7.80
CA THR A 359 -18.50 -11.10 -8.20
C THR A 359 -17.45 -10.64 -7.19
N ALA A 360 -16.71 -11.57 -6.58
CA ALA A 360 -15.68 -11.23 -5.60
C ALA A 360 -14.30 -11.70 -6.08
N TRP A 361 -13.34 -10.77 -6.11
CA TRP A 361 -11.95 -11.07 -6.42
C TRP A 361 -11.10 -10.93 -5.16
N LEU A 362 -10.63 -12.06 -4.65
CA LEU A 362 -9.75 -12.13 -3.48
C LEU A 362 -8.33 -12.42 -3.97
N VAL A 363 -7.47 -11.40 -3.94
CA VAL A 363 -6.15 -11.42 -4.56
C VAL A 363 -5.07 -11.24 -3.50
N PRO A 364 -4.33 -12.32 -3.13
CA PRO A 364 -3.21 -12.22 -2.21
C PRO A 364 -2.11 -11.30 -2.75
N GLY A 365 -1.40 -10.62 -1.85
CA GLY A 365 -0.31 -9.73 -2.25
C GLY A 365 0.98 -10.47 -2.61
N SER A 366 1.13 -11.74 -2.21
CA SER A 366 2.29 -12.56 -2.52
C SER A 366 1.96 -14.06 -2.50
N TRP A 367 2.82 -14.87 -3.09
CA TRP A 367 2.71 -16.34 -2.97
C TRP A 367 2.94 -16.82 -1.53
N ALA A 368 3.68 -16.08 -0.70
CA ALA A 368 3.81 -16.38 0.71
C ALA A 368 2.48 -16.18 1.46
N VAL A 369 1.77 -15.07 1.20
CA VAL A 369 0.41 -14.86 1.73
C VAL A 369 -0.54 -15.96 1.25
N ARG A 370 -0.48 -16.35 -0.03
CA ARG A 370 -1.31 -17.42 -0.58
C ARG A 370 -1.09 -18.74 0.18
N ARG A 371 0.16 -19.14 0.42
CA ARG A 371 0.49 -20.33 1.23
C ARG A 371 -0.02 -20.20 2.66
N GLN A 372 0.13 -19.04 3.28
CA GLN A 372 -0.32 -18.83 4.65
C GLN A 372 -1.85 -18.91 4.77
N ILE A 373 -2.61 -18.45 3.77
CA ILE A 373 -4.06 -18.64 3.68
C ILE A 373 -4.42 -20.14 3.71
N GLU A 374 -3.68 -20.96 2.98
CA GLU A 374 -3.89 -22.41 2.91
C GLU A 374 -3.47 -23.11 4.22
N GLU A 375 -2.31 -22.75 4.78
CA GLU A 375 -1.80 -23.29 6.06
C GLU A 375 -2.73 -22.98 7.25
N GLU A 376 -3.39 -21.83 7.24
CA GLU A 376 -4.37 -21.43 8.26
C GLU A 376 -5.79 -21.98 7.99
N GLY A 377 -6.01 -22.63 6.85
CA GLY A 377 -7.32 -23.17 6.44
C GLY A 377 -8.36 -22.09 6.09
N LEU A 378 -7.91 -20.85 5.83
CA LEU A 378 -8.80 -19.77 5.41
C LEU A 378 -9.36 -20.01 3.99
N ASP A 379 -8.61 -20.71 3.14
CA ASP A 379 -9.05 -21.13 1.80
C ASP A 379 -10.35 -21.93 1.86
N ARG A 380 -10.47 -22.86 2.83
CA ARG A 380 -11.67 -23.67 3.02
C ARG A 380 -12.84 -22.81 3.51
N ILE A 381 -12.62 -21.93 4.49
CA ILE A 381 -13.66 -21.02 4.99
C ILE A 381 -14.19 -20.14 3.84
N LEU A 382 -13.31 -19.63 3.01
CA LEU A 382 -13.67 -18.79 1.87
C LEU A 382 -14.39 -19.58 0.78
N ALA A 383 -13.91 -20.80 0.46
CA ALA A 383 -14.54 -21.68 -0.53
C ALA A 383 -15.94 -22.11 -0.08
N ASP A 384 -16.14 -22.51 1.20
CA ASP A 384 -17.44 -22.88 1.76
C ASP A 384 -18.44 -21.70 1.71
N ALA A 385 -17.95 -20.47 1.78
CA ALA A 385 -18.74 -19.26 1.63
C ALA A 385 -18.95 -18.83 0.16
N GLY A 386 -18.44 -19.61 -0.83
CA GLY A 386 -18.61 -19.35 -2.25
C GLY A 386 -17.62 -18.33 -2.84
N PHE A 387 -16.47 -18.14 -2.19
CA PHE A 387 -15.40 -17.27 -2.68
C PHE A 387 -14.26 -18.06 -3.29
N GLU A 388 -13.67 -17.51 -4.35
CA GLU A 388 -12.50 -18.06 -5.01
C GLU A 388 -11.30 -17.12 -4.80
N ILE A 389 -10.14 -17.68 -4.44
CA ILE A 389 -8.91 -16.94 -4.24
C ILE A 389 -8.09 -17.01 -5.51
N ARG A 390 -7.72 -15.83 -6.03
CA ARG A 390 -6.92 -15.66 -7.23
C ARG A 390 -5.42 -15.81 -6.95
N GLN A 391 -4.63 -15.77 -8.02
CA GLN A 391 -3.16 -15.71 -7.93
C GLN A 391 -2.72 -14.32 -7.49
N PRO A 392 -1.55 -14.20 -6.81
CA PRO A 392 -1.03 -12.92 -6.34
C PRO A 392 -0.73 -11.94 -7.47
N GLY A 393 -0.99 -10.64 -7.20
CA GLY A 393 -0.71 -9.54 -8.12
C GLY A 393 -1.49 -8.27 -7.78
N CYS A 394 -1.27 -7.20 -8.54
CA CYS A 394 -2.01 -5.94 -8.35
C CYS A 394 -3.45 -6.01 -8.84
N SER A 395 -3.76 -6.84 -9.86
CA SER A 395 -5.13 -7.10 -10.32
C SER A 395 -5.91 -5.81 -10.64
N ALA A 396 -7.18 -5.77 -10.26
CA ALA A 396 -8.07 -4.62 -10.45
C ALA A 396 -7.63 -3.34 -9.69
N CYS A 397 -6.62 -3.38 -8.83
CA CYS A 397 -6.15 -2.15 -8.18
C CYS A 397 -5.73 -1.07 -9.20
N LEU A 398 -5.10 -1.47 -10.29
CA LEU A 398 -4.72 -0.61 -11.42
C LEU A 398 -5.41 -1.01 -12.73
N ALA A 399 -5.94 -2.24 -12.81
CA ALA A 399 -6.61 -2.80 -13.98
C ALA A 399 -5.74 -2.77 -15.28
N MET A 400 -4.42 -2.97 -15.13
CA MET A 400 -3.50 -3.09 -16.27
C MET A 400 -3.60 -4.47 -16.92
N ASN A 401 -3.87 -5.51 -16.12
CA ASN A 401 -4.14 -6.87 -16.59
C ASN A 401 -5.59 -7.06 -17.05
N ALA A 402 -6.05 -8.31 -17.16
CA ALA A 402 -7.41 -8.66 -17.60
C ALA A 402 -8.51 -8.31 -16.55
N ASP A 403 -8.13 -8.06 -15.30
CA ASP A 403 -9.06 -7.84 -14.19
C ASP A 403 -9.64 -6.43 -14.23
N LYS A 404 -10.68 -6.22 -15.02
CA LYS A 404 -11.34 -4.93 -15.21
C LYS A 404 -12.81 -5.02 -14.81
N ILE A 405 -13.25 -4.11 -13.96
CA ILE A 405 -14.66 -3.96 -13.58
C ILE A 405 -15.41 -3.30 -14.73
N PRO A 406 -16.53 -3.86 -15.21
CA PRO A 406 -17.30 -3.28 -16.31
C PRO A 406 -17.89 -1.92 -15.98
N ALA A 407 -18.10 -1.11 -17.03
CA ALA A 407 -18.71 0.22 -16.92
C ALA A 407 -20.08 0.17 -16.22
N GLY A 408 -20.33 1.15 -15.36
CA GLY A 408 -21.58 1.30 -14.61
C GLY A 408 -21.73 0.36 -13.41
N LYS A 409 -20.83 -0.61 -13.22
CA LYS A 409 -20.84 -1.54 -12.09
C LYS A 409 -20.26 -0.93 -10.83
N TYR A 410 -20.90 -1.23 -9.68
CA TYR A 410 -20.45 -0.78 -8.38
C TYR A 410 -19.54 -1.80 -7.72
N ALA A 411 -18.40 -1.34 -7.22
CA ALA A 411 -17.43 -2.17 -6.51
C ALA A 411 -17.11 -1.61 -5.14
N VAL A 412 -17.15 -2.45 -4.11
CA VAL A 412 -16.53 -2.18 -2.80
C VAL A 412 -15.13 -2.77 -2.83
N SER A 413 -14.11 -1.93 -2.63
CA SER A 413 -12.73 -2.28 -2.92
C SER A 413 -11.79 -1.87 -1.79
N THR A 414 -10.83 -2.75 -1.48
CA THR A 414 -9.75 -2.45 -0.55
C THR A 414 -8.54 -1.81 -1.21
N SER A 415 -8.61 -1.50 -2.51
CA SER A 415 -7.54 -0.82 -3.24
C SER A 415 -7.23 0.58 -2.68
N ASN A 416 -6.25 1.25 -3.23
CA ASN A 416 -5.76 2.53 -2.71
C ASN A 416 -6.39 3.75 -3.38
N ARG A 417 -6.89 3.63 -4.62
CA ARG A 417 -7.43 4.73 -5.43
C ARG A 417 -8.74 4.37 -6.08
N ASN A 418 -9.61 5.36 -6.26
CA ASN A 418 -10.94 5.23 -6.88
C ASN A 418 -11.29 6.35 -7.86
N PHE A 419 -10.29 6.99 -8.49
CA PHE A 419 -10.59 7.97 -9.52
C PHE A 419 -11.31 7.33 -10.73
N GLU A 420 -11.96 8.14 -11.53
CA GLU A 420 -12.73 7.72 -12.71
C GLU A 420 -11.94 6.72 -13.58
N GLY A 421 -12.47 5.53 -13.78
CA GLY A 421 -11.85 4.48 -14.60
C GLY A 421 -10.71 3.68 -13.97
N ARG A 422 -10.36 3.90 -12.69
CA ARG A 422 -9.21 3.24 -12.04
C ARG A 422 -9.26 1.72 -12.10
N GLN A 423 -10.42 1.13 -11.82
CA GLN A 423 -10.61 -0.33 -11.83
C GLN A 423 -11.25 -0.86 -13.12
N GLY A 424 -11.33 -0.02 -14.14
CA GLY A 424 -11.91 -0.29 -15.45
C GLY A 424 -12.66 0.93 -15.97
N PRO A 425 -12.71 1.16 -17.29
CA PRO A 425 -13.41 2.30 -17.87
C PRO A 425 -14.88 2.35 -17.43
N GLY A 426 -15.28 3.46 -16.77
CA GLY A 426 -16.64 3.66 -16.27
C GLY A 426 -17.01 2.84 -15.03
N ALA A 427 -16.08 2.14 -14.40
CA ALA A 427 -16.30 1.44 -13.13
C ALA A 427 -16.52 2.44 -11.97
N ARG A 428 -17.44 2.12 -11.08
CA ARG A 428 -17.81 2.92 -9.90
C ARG A 428 -17.25 2.28 -8.64
N THR A 429 -16.08 2.76 -8.21
CA THR A 429 -15.34 2.14 -7.09
C THR A 429 -15.52 2.92 -5.80
N MET A 430 -15.90 2.23 -4.74
CA MET A 430 -15.97 2.71 -3.37
C MET A 430 -14.87 2.04 -2.56
N LEU A 431 -13.98 2.83 -1.98
CA LEU A 431 -12.92 2.32 -1.10
C LEU A 431 -13.47 2.04 0.28
N ALA A 432 -13.12 0.87 0.83
CA ALA A 432 -13.53 0.45 2.16
C ALA A 432 -12.50 -0.53 2.77
N SER A 433 -12.67 -0.85 4.05
CA SER A 433 -11.87 -1.84 4.76
C SER A 433 -12.21 -3.28 4.34
N PRO A 434 -11.33 -4.26 4.62
CA PRO A 434 -11.62 -5.67 4.41
C PRO A 434 -12.90 -6.16 5.10
N LEU A 435 -13.20 -5.63 6.30
CA LEU A 435 -14.42 -5.97 7.04
C LEU A 435 -15.67 -5.46 6.32
N THR A 436 -15.65 -4.20 5.88
CA THR A 436 -16.76 -3.59 5.12
C THR A 436 -16.95 -4.28 3.76
N ALA A 437 -15.83 -4.62 3.09
CA ALA A 437 -15.88 -5.36 1.83
C ALA A 437 -16.49 -6.77 2.01
N ALA A 438 -16.13 -7.46 3.09
CA ALA A 438 -16.70 -8.77 3.43
C ALA A 438 -18.20 -8.68 3.75
N ALA A 439 -18.60 -7.68 4.54
CA ALA A 439 -20.02 -7.44 4.85
C ALA A 439 -20.80 -7.19 3.55
N ALA A 440 -20.30 -6.35 2.67
CA ALA A 440 -20.95 -6.08 1.38
C ALA A 440 -21.01 -7.33 0.48
N ALA A 441 -19.97 -8.19 0.51
CA ALA A 441 -19.93 -9.43 -0.27
C ALA A 441 -21.01 -10.43 0.16
N VAL A 442 -21.31 -10.50 1.46
CA VAL A 442 -22.31 -11.41 2.04
C VAL A 442 -23.74 -10.91 1.81
N THR A 443 -23.96 -9.60 1.93
CA THR A 443 -25.30 -9.01 1.85
C THR A 443 -25.72 -8.57 0.44
N GLY A 444 -24.74 -8.41 -0.49
CA GLY A 444 -24.99 -7.88 -1.83
C GLY A 444 -25.20 -6.37 -1.88
N CYS A 445 -25.00 -5.68 -0.77
CA CYS A 445 -25.18 -4.23 -0.66
C CYS A 445 -24.19 -3.63 0.35
N ILE A 446 -24.04 -2.32 0.34
CA ILE A 446 -23.24 -1.60 1.33
C ILE A 446 -23.86 -1.85 2.72
N THR A 447 -23.05 -2.42 3.61
CA THR A 447 -23.50 -2.85 4.95
C THR A 447 -22.45 -2.44 5.99
N ASP A 448 -22.91 -2.02 7.15
CA ASP A 448 -22.03 -1.76 8.29
C ASP A 448 -21.45 -3.08 8.80
N PRO A 449 -20.14 -3.27 8.79
CA PRO A 449 -19.54 -4.53 9.22
C PRO A 449 -19.82 -4.86 10.69
N ARG A 450 -20.14 -3.85 11.53
CA ARG A 450 -20.44 -4.03 12.96
C ARG A 450 -21.68 -4.90 13.20
N GLU A 451 -22.58 -4.95 12.21
CA GLU A 451 -23.80 -5.78 12.26
C GLU A 451 -23.51 -7.28 12.10
N LEU A 452 -22.34 -7.63 11.54
CA LEU A 452 -21.97 -9.02 11.23
C LEU A 452 -20.80 -9.56 12.09
N LEU A 453 -20.21 -8.72 12.95
CA LEU A 453 -19.07 -9.06 13.83
C LEU A 453 -19.50 -9.64 15.17
#